data_ef19d88b1ebcdbb5dceadbf0acb9fe45
#
_entry.id   ef19d88b1ebcdbb5dceadbf0acb9fe45
#
_cell.length_a   1.000
_cell.length_b   1.000
_cell.length_c   1.000
_cell.angle_alpha   90.00
_cell.angle_beta   90.00
_cell.angle_gamma   90.00
#
_symmetry.space_group_name_H-M   'P 1'
#
loop_
_entity.id
_entity.type
_entity.pdbx_description
1 polymer ?
#
loop_
_entity_poly.entity_id
_entity_poly.type
_entity_poly.pdbx_seq_one_letter_code
_entity_poly.pdbx_strand_id
1 'polypeptide(L)' 'MTKQEKTALNMARFIRSQTLTLLEKLNELDADEQADICESLYDHADELYRSCSLASGMTVKTSDGLVSGR' A
#
# COMPACT_ATOMS: atom_id res chain seq x y z
N MET A 1 15.15 11.86 5.74
CA MET A 1 14.43 10.62 6.04
C MET A 1 15.27 9.77 6.98
N THR A 2 14.66 9.33 8.07
CA THR A 2 15.36 8.48 9.01
C THR A 2 15.51 7.06 8.46
N LYS A 3 16.38 6.29 9.09
CA LYS A 3 16.58 4.92 8.71
C LYS A 3 15.30 4.09 8.88
N GLN A 4 14.58 4.36 9.98
CA GLN A 4 13.33 3.64 10.24
C GLN A 4 12.25 4.02 9.24
N GLU A 5 12.19 5.29 8.86
CA GLU A 5 11.23 5.72 7.85
C GLU A 5 11.51 5.06 6.51
N LYS A 6 12.77 4.97 6.15
CA LYS A 6 13.15 4.33 4.91
C LYS A 6 12.80 2.85 4.92
N THR A 7 13.03 2.20 6.05
CA THR A 7 12.69 0.78 6.21
C THR A 7 11.19 0.58 6.06
N ALA A 8 10.40 1.42 6.72
CA ALA A 8 8.94 1.32 6.65
C ALA A 8 8.46 1.53 5.21
N LEU A 9 9.04 2.50 4.51
CA LEU A 9 8.67 2.77 3.13
C LEU A 9 8.98 1.58 2.23
N ASN A 10 10.16 0.98 2.43
CA ASN A 10 10.55 -0.18 1.65
C ASN A 10 9.62 -1.36 1.91
N MET A 11 9.22 -1.54 3.16
CA MET A 11 8.31 -2.61 3.51
C MET A 11 6.93 -2.40 2.88
N ALA A 12 6.45 -1.16 2.91
CA ALA A 12 5.15 -0.85 2.31
C ALA A 12 5.17 -1.12 0.80
N ARG A 13 6.27 -0.76 0.15
CA ARG A 13 6.42 -1.01 -1.27
C ARG A 13 6.47 -2.51 -1.56
N PHE A 14 7.17 -3.25 -0.71
CA PHE A 14 7.27 -4.70 -0.86
C PHE A 14 5.90 -5.36 -0.72
N ILE A 15 5.13 -4.94 0.28
CA ILE A 15 3.80 -5.49 0.52
C ILE A 15 2.91 -5.21 -0.70
N ARG A 16 2.98 -4.00 -1.24
CA ARG A 16 2.20 -3.66 -2.42
C ARG A 16 2.55 -4.57 -3.59
N SER A 17 3.85 -4.76 -3.83
CA SER A 17 4.31 -5.65 -4.90
C SER A 17 3.85 -7.07 -4.69
N GLN A 18 3.96 -7.57 -3.47
CA GLN A 18 3.57 -8.95 -3.17
C GLN A 18 2.07 -9.14 -3.32
N THR A 19 1.31 -8.12 -2.94
CA THR A 19 -0.14 -8.20 -3.07
C THR A 19 -0.55 -8.29 -4.55
N LEU A 20 0.12 -7.55 -5.41
CA LEU A 20 -0.15 -7.61 -6.84
C LEU A 20 0.18 -9.00 -7.40
N THR A 21 1.31 -9.56 -7.00
CA THR A 21 1.71 -10.88 -7.43
C THR A 21 0.70 -11.92 -6.95
N LEU A 22 0.25 -11.78 -5.70
CA LEU A 22 -0.76 -12.67 -5.15
C LEU A 22 -2.06 -12.58 -5.95
N LEU A 23 -2.46 -11.37 -6.31
CA LEU A 23 -3.67 -11.16 -7.08
C LEU A 23 -3.59 -11.91 -8.40
N GLU A 24 -2.44 -11.86 -9.07
CA GLU A 24 -2.24 -12.59 -10.31
C GLU A 24 -2.39 -14.09 -10.11
N LYS A 25 -1.84 -14.60 -9.01
CA LYS A 25 -1.95 -16.02 -8.69
C LYS A 25 -3.38 -16.44 -8.43
N LEU A 26 -4.12 -15.61 -7.72
CA LEU A 26 -5.51 -15.89 -7.41
C LEU A 26 -6.35 -15.89 -8.69
N ASN A 27 -6.06 -15.00 -9.62
CA ASN A 27 -6.75 -14.98 -10.90
C ASN A 27 -6.45 -16.24 -11.72
N GLU A 28 -5.22 -16.72 -11.65
CA GLU A 28 -4.86 -17.95 -12.33
C GLU A 28 -5.60 -19.15 -11.78
N LEU A 29 -5.93 -19.11 -10.49
CA LEU A 29 -6.64 -20.19 -9.81
C LEU A 29 -8.15 -20.05 -9.92
N ASP A 30 -8.64 -18.98 -10.56
CA ASP A 30 -10.07 -18.67 -10.64
C ASP A 30 -10.71 -18.50 -9.26
N ALA A 31 -9.91 -18.06 -8.30
CA ALA A 31 -10.38 -17.80 -6.95
C ALA A 31 -10.98 -16.40 -6.87
N ASP A 32 -12.16 -16.23 -7.46
CA ASP A 32 -12.75 -14.90 -7.68
C ASP A 32 -13.02 -14.13 -6.40
N GLU A 33 -13.57 -14.79 -5.39
CA GLU A 33 -13.85 -14.11 -4.12
C GLU A 33 -12.55 -13.64 -3.46
N GLN A 34 -11.55 -14.51 -3.48
CA GLN A 34 -10.28 -14.18 -2.87
C GLN A 34 -9.56 -13.10 -3.68
N ALA A 35 -9.72 -13.12 -5.00
CA ALA A 35 -9.13 -12.10 -5.85
C ALA A 35 -9.75 -10.72 -5.55
N ASP A 36 -11.06 -10.69 -5.32
CA ASP A 36 -11.74 -9.43 -4.98
C ASP A 36 -11.20 -8.86 -3.66
N ILE A 37 -11.04 -9.73 -2.67
CA ILE A 37 -10.50 -9.31 -1.38
C ILE A 37 -9.06 -8.82 -1.55
N CYS A 38 -8.29 -9.54 -2.35
CA CYS A 38 -6.89 -9.18 -2.60
C CYS A 38 -6.80 -7.86 -3.34
N GLU A 39 -7.73 -7.59 -4.25
CA GLU A 39 -7.74 -6.32 -4.98
C GLU A 39 -7.95 -5.15 -4.03
N SER A 40 -8.86 -5.30 -3.08
CA SER A 40 -9.06 -4.28 -2.05
C SER A 40 -7.81 -4.11 -1.21
N LEU A 41 -7.15 -5.22 -0.89
CA LEU A 41 -5.92 -5.17 -0.12
C LEU A 41 -4.82 -4.45 -0.90
N TYR A 42 -4.75 -4.69 -2.20
CA TYR A 42 -3.76 -4.01 -3.04
C TYR A 42 -4.00 -2.51 -3.03
N ASP A 43 -5.27 -2.10 -3.16
CA ASP A 43 -5.60 -0.68 -3.13
C ASP A 43 -5.17 -0.04 -1.81
N HIS A 44 -5.40 -0.73 -0.71
CA HIS A 44 -4.99 -0.24 0.60
C HIS A 44 -3.48 -0.22 0.75
N ALA A 45 -2.81 -1.22 0.21
CA ALA A 45 -1.35 -1.27 0.27
C ALA A 45 -0.74 -0.13 -0.55
N ASP A 46 -1.32 0.15 -1.71
CA ASP A 46 -0.87 1.25 -2.57
C ASP A 46 -1.08 2.58 -1.86
N GLU A 47 -2.24 2.75 -1.25
CA GLU A 47 -2.55 3.96 -0.51
C GLU A 47 -1.59 4.14 0.65
N LEU A 48 -1.29 3.06 1.36
CA LEU A 48 -0.34 3.09 2.46
C LEU A 48 1.04 3.49 1.98
N TYR A 49 1.47 2.91 0.89
CA TYR A 49 2.78 3.24 0.32
C TYR A 49 2.86 4.71 -0.05
N ARG A 50 1.83 5.22 -0.72
CA ARG A 50 1.80 6.63 -1.11
C ARG A 50 1.81 7.53 0.10
N SER A 51 1.03 7.18 1.12
CA SER A 51 0.97 7.95 2.35
C SER A 51 2.32 8.00 3.04
N CYS A 52 2.98 6.85 3.12
CA CYS A 52 4.32 6.78 3.71
C CYS A 52 5.32 7.60 2.93
N SER A 53 5.22 7.56 1.61
CA SER A 53 6.13 8.29 0.74
C SER A 53 5.97 9.80 0.94
N LEU A 54 4.74 10.27 1.02
CA LEU A 54 4.48 11.69 1.22
C LEU A 54 4.92 12.12 2.61
N ALA A 55 4.62 11.31 3.62
CA ALA A 55 4.98 11.66 5.00
C ALA A 55 6.49 11.69 5.18
N SER A 56 7.20 10.79 4.51
CA SER A 56 8.66 10.72 4.62
C SER A 56 9.36 11.79 3.81
N GLY A 57 8.82 12.09 2.65
CA GLY A 57 9.48 13.01 1.74
C GLY A 57 9.10 14.46 1.93
N MET A 58 7.97 14.71 2.61
CA MET A 58 7.42 16.05 2.77
C MET A 58 7.05 16.27 4.21
N THR A 59 6.86 17.48 4.47
CA THR A 59 6.23 17.76 5.73
C THR A 59 4.75 17.71 5.55
N VAL A 60 4.09 17.59 5.86
CA VAL A 60 2.91 17.77 5.57
C VAL A 60 1.88 17.76 5.95
N LYS A 61 1.75 18.01 5.96
CA LYS A 61 0.90 18.06 6.25
C LYS A 61 -0.12 17.78 6.11
N THR A 62 -0.32 17.53 6.18
CA THR A 62 -1.16 17.31 6.03
C THR A 62 -1.90 16.81 5.92
N SER A 63 -1.98 16.54 6.04
CA SER A 63 -2.63 16.06 5.93
C SER A 63 -3.43 15.80 6.27
N ASP A 64 -3.56 16.09 6.76
CA ASP A 64 -4.28 15.88 7.12
C ASP A 64 -5.19 15.60 6.77
N GLY A 65 -5.38 15.74 6.56
CA GLY A 65 -6.18 15.36 6.12
C GLY A 65 -6.57 14.75 5.53
N LEU A 66 -6.37 14.60 5.41
CA LEU A 66 -6.60 13.89 4.84
C LEU A 66 -7.06 13.09 4.98
N VAL A 67 -6.91 12.83 5.43
CA VAL A 67 -7.21 12.12 5.50
C VAL A 67 -7.90 11.75 5.66
N SER A 68 -8.09 12.03 5.74
CA SER A 68 -8.75 11.68 5.74
C SER A 68 -9.42 11.29 5.49
N GLY A 69 -9.60 11.43 5.48
CA GLY A 69 -10.23 11.08 5.23
C GLY A 69 -10.78 10.38 5.19
N ARG A 70 -10.92 9.81 5.44
CA ARG A 70 -11.25 9.02 5.62
C ARG A 70 -11.50 8.76 6.23
#